data_115260a41cb1fde5d02d7a4156afd9c5
#
_entry.id   115260a41cb1fde5d02d7a4156afd9c5
#
_cell.length_a   1.000
_cell.length_b   1.000
_cell.length_c   1.000
_cell.angle_alpha   90.00
_cell.angle_beta   90.00
_cell.angle_gamma   90.00
#
_symmetry.space_group_name_H-M   'P 1'
#
loop_
_entity.id
_entity.type
_entity.pdbx_description
1 polymer ?
#
loop_
_entity_poly.entity_id
_entity_poly.type
_entity_poly.pdbx_seq_one_letter_code
_entity_poly.pdbx_strand_id
1 'polypeptide(L)'
;MRIGYPCINRTLDCTASSTFRLKSYTESHVKQTVKNNLECLRRILQFNLEHKLFFFRISSDLVPFASHPINRFNWQKYFQEDFEEIGKFINKNRIRISMHPDQFTLINSIKEDIFERSKNELKYHAQILDLMKLDTSAKIQIHVGGAYGDKKKSMERFVTRFNELDCSIVRRLVIENDDKLFDLKNSLEINAQIQIPILFDVFHHKLNNSGNQTTEESFQLTAKTWNEKRDGVPMVDYSSQEPNGSPRQHSETIDIDDFDLLLKETEPFDFDIMLEIKDKEKSAIKAIDLATKAGRVHKLLKNDLNS
;
A
#
# COMPACT_ATOMS: atom_id res chain seq x y z
N MET A 1 -15.54 -6.26 1.62
CA MET A 1 -14.64 -5.15 1.19
C MET A 1 -14.34 -4.24 2.35
N ARG A 2 -13.08 -3.85 2.56
CA ARG A 2 -12.62 -2.71 3.38
C ARG A 2 -12.22 -1.58 2.45
N ILE A 3 -12.44 -0.33 2.89
CA ILE A 3 -12.05 0.88 2.15
C ILE A 3 -11.05 1.66 3.01
N GLY A 4 -10.04 2.23 2.37
CA GLY A 4 -8.99 2.99 3.02
C GLY A 4 -8.41 4.12 2.18
N TYR A 5 -7.45 4.82 2.77
CA TYR A 5 -6.70 5.92 2.14
C TYR A 5 -5.24 5.90 2.61
N PRO A 6 -4.30 6.53 1.84
CA PRO A 6 -2.87 6.42 2.16
C PRO A 6 -2.33 7.57 2.99
N CYS A 7 -1.44 7.23 3.92
CA CYS A 7 -0.37 7.98 4.54
C CYS A 7 -0.78 9.07 5.54
N ILE A 8 -1.64 10.01 5.17
CA ILE A 8 -2.00 11.17 5.99
C ILE A 8 -3.51 11.33 6.09
N ASN A 9 -3.96 11.84 7.23
CA ASN A 9 -5.34 12.28 7.44
C ASN A 9 -5.36 13.81 7.42
N ARG A 10 -6.24 14.40 6.61
CA ARG A 10 -6.32 15.86 6.43
C ARG A 10 -7.27 16.55 7.40
N THR A 11 -8.03 15.77 8.16
CA THR A 11 -8.93 16.29 9.21
C THR A 11 -8.20 16.48 10.53
N LEU A 12 -7.21 15.63 10.82
CA LEU A 12 -6.42 15.73 12.04
C LEU A 12 -5.33 16.80 11.91
N ASP A 13 -4.99 17.42 13.05
CA ASP A 13 -3.97 18.46 13.17
C ASP A 13 -2.54 17.93 13.31
N CYS A 14 -2.27 16.70 12.88
CA CYS A 14 -0.98 16.05 12.96
C CYS A 14 -0.67 15.25 11.67
N THR A 15 0.57 14.82 11.52
CA THR A 15 0.97 13.91 10.45
C THR A 15 1.85 12.78 10.97
N ALA A 16 1.61 11.55 10.47
CA ALA A 16 2.41 10.37 10.78
C ALA A 16 3.61 10.17 9.82
N SER A 17 3.90 11.18 9.00
CA SER A 17 4.95 11.17 7.96
C SER A 17 5.90 12.36 8.07
N SER A 18 6.09 12.91 9.29
CA SER A 18 7.04 13.98 9.50
C SER A 18 8.46 13.48 9.27
N THR A 19 9.24 14.27 8.51
CA THR A 19 10.65 14.03 8.25
C THR A 19 11.45 15.34 8.38
N PHE A 20 12.77 15.27 8.22
CA PHE A 20 13.65 16.42 8.31
C PHE A 20 14.87 16.28 7.39
N ARG A 21 15.60 17.38 7.18
CA ARG A 21 16.75 17.37 6.26
C ARG A 21 17.90 16.55 6.86
N LEU A 22 18.60 15.78 6.01
CA LEU A 22 19.74 14.94 6.40
C LEU A 22 20.82 15.69 7.22
N LYS A 23 21.09 16.96 6.88
CA LYS A 23 22.04 17.82 7.62
C LYS A 23 21.63 18.08 9.08
N SER A 24 20.37 17.88 9.42
CA SER A 24 19.82 18.05 10.79
C SER A 24 19.71 16.74 11.54
N TYR A 25 20.33 15.66 11.01
CA TYR A 25 20.26 14.36 11.63
C TYR A 25 20.97 14.37 12.99
N THR A 26 20.23 14.03 14.02
CA THR A 26 20.71 13.65 15.36
C THR A 26 19.82 12.54 15.91
N GLU A 27 20.33 11.69 16.77
CA GLU A 27 19.53 10.64 17.41
C GLU A 27 18.33 11.23 18.18
N SER A 28 18.54 12.35 18.88
CA SER A 28 17.46 13.04 19.60
C SER A 28 16.36 13.51 18.65
N HIS A 29 16.72 14.03 17.48
CA HIS A 29 15.76 14.51 16.48
C HIS A 29 14.97 13.32 15.89
N VAL A 30 15.64 12.20 15.57
CA VAL A 30 14.95 10.97 15.14
C VAL A 30 13.97 10.50 16.19
N LYS A 31 14.40 10.38 17.46
CA LYS A 31 13.53 9.95 18.57
C LYS A 31 12.28 10.81 18.69
N GLN A 32 12.43 12.14 18.67
CA GLN A 32 11.30 13.05 18.78
C GLN A 32 10.36 12.93 17.59
N THR A 33 10.90 12.88 16.37
CA THR A 33 10.09 12.81 15.16
C THR A 33 9.31 11.50 15.08
N VAL A 34 9.97 10.36 15.36
CA VAL A 34 9.30 9.04 15.36
C VAL A 34 8.22 8.98 16.44
N LYS A 35 8.49 9.49 17.64
CA LYS A 35 7.48 9.57 18.70
C LYS A 35 6.23 10.33 18.25
N ASN A 36 6.41 11.49 17.62
CA ASN A 36 5.29 12.30 17.11
C ASN A 36 4.55 11.57 15.98
N ASN A 37 5.27 10.91 15.07
CA ASN A 37 4.67 10.14 13.98
C ASN A 37 3.84 8.96 14.50
N LEU A 38 4.35 8.21 15.50
CA LEU A 38 3.63 7.09 16.12
C LEU A 38 2.39 7.56 16.88
N GLU A 39 2.48 8.67 17.59
CA GLU A 39 1.33 9.26 18.26
C GLU A 39 0.25 9.69 17.27
N CYS A 40 0.65 10.35 16.18
CA CYS A 40 -0.29 10.70 15.12
C CYS A 40 -0.88 9.46 14.44
N LEU A 41 -0.09 8.40 14.21
CA LEU A 41 -0.60 7.13 13.67
C LEU A 41 -1.69 6.53 14.56
N ARG A 42 -1.52 6.54 15.89
CA ARG A 42 -2.57 6.10 16.83
C ARG A 42 -3.86 6.91 16.66
N ARG A 43 -3.75 8.23 16.54
CA ARG A 43 -4.90 9.12 16.31
C ARG A 43 -5.59 8.85 14.96
N ILE A 44 -4.81 8.61 13.89
CA ILE A 44 -5.35 8.24 12.57
C ILE A 44 -6.12 6.91 12.65
N LEU A 45 -5.54 5.90 13.30
CA LEU A 45 -6.18 4.59 13.43
C LEU A 45 -7.48 4.65 14.26
N GLN A 46 -7.50 5.48 15.31
CA GLN A 46 -8.70 5.74 16.11
C GLN A 46 -9.77 6.45 15.27
N PHE A 47 -9.43 7.50 14.53
CA PHE A 47 -10.30 8.16 13.56
C PHE A 47 -10.88 7.17 12.54
N ASN A 48 -10.02 6.32 12.01
CA ASN A 48 -10.43 5.32 11.01
C ASN A 48 -11.44 4.32 11.59
N LEU A 49 -11.26 3.89 12.84
CA LEU A 49 -12.22 3.03 13.54
C LEU A 49 -13.59 3.71 13.69
N GLU A 50 -13.62 4.97 14.11
CA GLU A 50 -14.85 5.76 14.28
C GLU A 50 -15.62 5.95 12.97
N HIS A 51 -14.88 6.05 11.84
CA HIS A 51 -15.46 6.25 10.50
C HIS A 51 -15.55 4.96 9.68
N LYS A 52 -15.31 3.78 10.28
CA LYS A 52 -15.38 2.45 9.63
C LYS A 52 -14.42 2.28 8.44
N LEU A 53 -13.29 2.98 8.46
CA LEU A 53 -12.23 2.89 7.47
C LEU A 53 -11.22 1.81 7.90
N PHE A 54 -11.50 0.56 7.55
CA PHE A 54 -10.74 -0.61 8.02
C PHE A 54 -9.58 -1.02 7.12
N PHE A 55 -9.10 -0.12 6.28
CA PHE A 55 -7.87 -0.28 5.52
C PHE A 55 -7.05 1.02 5.60
N PHE A 56 -5.75 0.91 5.86
CA PHE A 56 -4.88 2.08 5.92
C PHE A 56 -3.48 1.75 5.39
N ARG A 57 -2.93 2.64 4.56
CA ARG A 57 -1.54 2.56 4.10
C ARG A 57 -0.67 3.45 4.97
N ILE A 58 0.23 2.83 5.75
CA ILE A 58 1.20 3.53 6.59
C ILE A 58 2.28 4.16 5.69
N SER A 59 2.67 5.40 5.99
CA SER A 59 3.71 6.12 5.26
C SER A 59 5.09 5.50 5.43
N SER A 60 5.89 5.54 4.37
CA SER A 60 7.31 5.19 4.39
C SER A 60 8.14 6.10 5.32
N ASP A 61 7.68 7.33 5.56
CA ASP A 61 8.35 8.30 6.43
C ASP A 61 8.04 8.12 7.93
N LEU A 62 7.39 6.99 8.34
CA LEU A 62 7.07 6.76 9.75
C LEU A 62 8.33 6.80 10.63
N VAL A 63 9.45 6.26 10.15
CA VAL A 63 10.76 6.36 10.78
C VAL A 63 11.73 7.02 9.78
N PRO A 64 12.03 8.32 9.93
CA PRO A 64 12.95 9.01 9.03
C PRO A 64 14.32 8.36 8.96
N PHE A 65 14.85 8.22 7.73
CA PHE A 65 16.17 7.65 7.47
C PHE A 65 16.37 6.21 7.95
N ALA A 66 15.33 5.43 8.18
CA ALA A 66 15.43 4.08 8.74
C ALA A 66 16.33 3.15 7.92
N SER A 67 16.28 3.24 6.59
CA SER A 67 17.11 2.48 5.64
C SER A 67 18.46 3.15 5.31
N HIS A 68 18.65 4.43 5.72
CA HIS A 68 19.83 5.20 5.36
C HIS A 68 21.01 4.90 6.30
N PRO A 69 22.26 4.75 5.79
CA PRO A 69 23.46 4.42 6.60
C PRO A 69 23.79 5.41 7.71
N ILE A 70 23.29 6.64 7.65
CA ILE A 70 23.44 7.63 8.71
C ILE A 70 22.71 7.23 9.99
N ASN A 71 21.62 6.50 9.86
CA ASN A 71 20.81 6.09 11.01
C ASN A 71 21.41 4.85 11.68
N ARG A 72 22.27 5.08 12.67
CA ARG A 72 22.87 4.05 13.50
C ARG A 72 22.11 3.82 14.81
N PHE A 73 21.04 4.55 15.02
CA PHE A 73 20.18 4.42 16.18
C PHE A 73 19.32 3.14 16.07
N ASN A 74 19.36 2.31 17.10
CA ASN A 74 18.53 1.09 17.15
C ASN A 74 17.07 1.46 17.48
N TRP A 75 16.39 2.09 16.52
CA TRP A 75 15.01 2.53 16.65
C TRP A 75 14.06 1.34 16.87
N GLN A 76 14.37 0.18 16.32
CA GLN A 76 13.56 -1.03 16.44
C GLN A 76 13.40 -1.43 17.91
N LYS A 77 14.51 -1.47 18.64
CA LYS A 77 14.50 -1.80 20.07
C LYS A 77 13.91 -0.67 20.91
N TYR A 78 14.20 0.58 20.55
CA TYR A 78 13.76 1.74 21.34
C TYR A 78 12.26 1.94 21.29
N PHE A 79 11.59 1.71 20.14
CA PHE A 79 10.16 1.87 19.93
C PHE A 79 9.40 0.55 19.87
N GLN A 80 9.99 -0.55 20.30
CA GLN A 80 9.37 -1.87 20.22
C GLN A 80 7.97 -1.91 20.86
N GLU A 81 7.85 -1.39 22.08
CA GLU A 81 6.58 -1.35 22.83
C GLU A 81 5.53 -0.52 22.10
N ASP A 82 5.92 0.66 21.57
CA ASP A 82 5.03 1.51 20.80
C ASP A 82 4.46 0.81 19.57
N PHE A 83 5.31 0.10 18.80
CA PHE A 83 4.89 -0.68 17.65
C PHE A 83 3.98 -1.85 18.04
N GLU A 84 4.31 -2.57 19.10
CA GLU A 84 3.49 -3.69 19.59
C GLU A 84 2.10 -3.21 20.06
N GLU A 85 2.00 -2.06 20.72
CA GLU A 85 0.72 -1.47 21.12
C GLU A 85 -0.14 -1.08 19.92
N ILE A 86 0.46 -0.41 18.92
CA ILE A 86 -0.22 -0.06 17.67
C ILE A 86 -0.70 -1.34 16.96
N GLY A 87 0.15 -2.36 16.89
CA GLY A 87 -0.21 -3.64 16.29
C GLY A 87 -1.34 -4.37 17.01
N LYS A 88 -1.36 -4.35 18.36
CA LYS A 88 -2.50 -4.87 19.15
C LYS A 88 -3.81 -4.16 18.80
N PHE A 89 -3.76 -2.81 18.66
CA PHE A 89 -4.93 -2.04 18.26
C PHE A 89 -5.41 -2.42 16.85
N ILE A 90 -4.49 -2.52 15.88
CA ILE A 90 -4.78 -2.92 14.49
C ILE A 90 -5.43 -4.30 14.45
N ASN A 91 -4.82 -5.29 15.11
CA ASN A 91 -5.31 -6.68 15.13
C ASN A 91 -6.67 -6.79 15.82
N LYS A 92 -6.86 -6.15 16.98
CA LYS A 92 -8.13 -6.13 17.73
C LYS A 92 -9.27 -5.58 16.87
N ASN A 93 -9.02 -4.54 16.09
CA ASN A 93 -10.03 -3.86 15.29
C ASN A 93 -10.06 -4.36 13.83
N ARG A 94 -9.29 -5.40 13.50
CA ARG A 94 -9.23 -6.01 12.15
C ARG A 94 -8.96 -4.99 11.03
N ILE A 95 -8.16 -3.97 11.32
CA ILE A 95 -7.74 -2.98 10.33
C ILE A 95 -6.67 -3.61 9.44
N ARG A 96 -6.88 -3.62 8.13
CA ARG A 96 -5.86 -4.04 7.18
C ARG A 96 -4.83 -2.95 7.01
N ILE A 97 -3.56 -3.35 6.92
CA ILE A 97 -2.44 -2.43 6.74
C ILE A 97 -1.71 -2.75 5.43
N SER A 98 -1.27 -1.70 4.75
CA SER A 98 -0.27 -1.81 3.69
C SER A 98 0.79 -0.71 3.85
N MET A 99 1.89 -0.87 3.13
CA MET A 99 2.91 0.16 2.95
C MET A 99 3.29 0.23 1.47
N HIS A 100 3.76 1.40 1.04
CA HIS A 100 4.24 1.60 -0.33
C HIS A 100 5.53 2.42 -0.27
N PRO A 101 6.70 1.81 -0.53
CA PRO A 101 7.96 2.53 -0.66
C PRO A 101 7.88 3.58 -1.75
N ASP A 102 8.77 4.54 -1.70
CA ASP A 102 8.85 5.56 -2.74
C ASP A 102 9.25 4.98 -4.11
N GLN A 103 9.05 5.78 -5.17
CA GLN A 103 9.33 5.40 -6.55
C GLN A 103 10.82 5.12 -6.86
N PHE A 104 11.73 5.37 -5.92
CA PHE A 104 13.16 5.08 -6.05
C PHE A 104 13.52 3.68 -5.54
N THR A 105 12.57 2.94 -5.01
CA THR A 105 12.73 1.53 -4.60
C THR A 105 12.60 0.63 -5.83
N LEU A 106 13.74 0.35 -6.47
CA LEU A 106 13.84 -0.30 -7.78
C LEU A 106 14.65 -1.59 -7.69
N ILE A 107 13.99 -2.71 -7.35
CA ILE A 107 14.70 -4.00 -7.25
C ILE A 107 15.22 -4.50 -8.61
N ASN A 108 14.62 -4.07 -9.72
CA ASN A 108 15.07 -4.43 -11.07
C ASN A 108 16.17 -3.51 -11.62
N SER A 109 16.79 -2.65 -10.79
CA SER A 109 17.84 -1.75 -11.23
C SER A 109 19.02 -2.50 -11.86
N ILE A 110 19.60 -1.91 -12.92
CA ILE A 110 20.87 -2.37 -13.50
C ILE A 110 22.08 -2.04 -12.62
N LYS A 111 21.92 -1.12 -11.65
CA LYS A 111 22.95 -0.70 -10.73
C LYS A 111 22.82 -1.43 -9.40
N GLU A 112 23.87 -2.09 -8.99
CA GLU A 112 23.92 -2.87 -7.73
C GLU A 112 23.65 -2.01 -6.50
N ASP A 113 24.24 -0.82 -6.43
CA ASP A 113 24.07 0.10 -5.30
C ASP A 113 22.61 0.60 -5.15
N ILE A 114 21.85 0.68 -6.26
CA ILE A 114 20.41 0.99 -6.22
C ILE A 114 19.62 -0.22 -5.72
N PHE A 115 19.98 -1.43 -6.17
CA PHE A 115 19.33 -2.65 -5.69
C PHE A 115 19.54 -2.83 -4.17
N GLU A 116 20.75 -2.68 -3.67
CA GLU A 116 21.04 -2.80 -2.23
C GLU A 116 20.31 -1.74 -1.40
N ARG A 117 20.21 -0.51 -1.88
CA ARG A 117 19.40 0.53 -1.21
C ARG A 117 17.92 0.16 -1.21
N SER A 118 17.41 -0.34 -2.33
CA SER A 118 16.01 -0.79 -2.43
C SER A 118 15.71 -1.96 -1.49
N LYS A 119 16.63 -2.92 -1.39
CA LYS A 119 16.54 -4.04 -0.45
C LYS A 119 16.51 -3.56 1.00
N ASN A 120 17.36 -2.59 1.36
CA ASN A 120 17.34 -2.00 2.70
C ASN A 120 16.04 -1.26 3.00
N GLU A 121 15.48 -0.57 2.02
CA GLU A 121 14.18 0.13 2.13
C GLU A 121 13.05 -0.89 2.35
N LEU A 122 12.99 -1.96 1.55
CA LEU A 122 12.02 -3.03 1.72
C LEU A 122 12.16 -3.76 3.08
N LYS A 123 13.39 -3.96 3.54
CA LYS A 123 13.67 -4.53 4.86
C LYS A 123 13.13 -3.66 5.98
N TYR A 124 13.30 -2.34 5.89
CA TYR A 124 12.71 -1.38 6.82
C TYR A 124 11.18 -1.52 6.88
N HIS A 125 10.51 -1.55 5.73
CA HIS A 125 9.05 -1.72 5.66
C HIS A 125 8.60 -3.04 6.30
N ALA A 126 9.28 -4.14 5.98
CA ALA A 126 8.98 -5.44 6.59
C ALA A 126 9.17 -5.43 8.10
N GLN A 127 10.23 -4.77 8.60
CA GLN A 127 10.49 -4.63 10.04
C GLN A 127 9.39 -3.85 10.78
N ILE A 128 8.84 -2.79 10.19
CA ILE A 128 7.70 -2.06 10.76
C ILE A 128 6.51 -3.00 10.99
N LEU A 129 6.14 -3.74 9.96
CA LEU A 129 5.00 -4.65 10.02
C LEU A 129 5.24 -5.83 10.98
N ASP A 130 6.49 -6.33 11.06
CA ASP A 130 6.88 -7.40 11.96
C ASP A 130 6.93 -6.93 13.43
N LEU A 131 7.38 -5.70 13.71
CA LEU A 131 7.35 -5.10 15.05
C LEU A 131 5.91 -4.89 15.55
N MET A 132 4.99 -4.54 14.66
CA MET A 132 3.56 -4.47 14.94
C MET A 132 2.92 -5.86 15.09
N LYS A 133 3.65 -6.97 14.90
CA LYS A 133 3.12 -8.35 14.94
C LYS A 133 1.94 -8.58 14.00
N LEU A 134 1.96 -7.92 12.83
CA LEU A 134 0.96 -8.12 11.81
C LEU A 134 1.26 -9.38 11.01
N ASP A 135 0.22 -10.07 10.59
CA ASP A 135 0.33 -11.23 9.72
C ASP A 135 0.75 -10.87 8.28
N THR A 136 0.84 -11.84 7.41
CA THR A 136 1.30 -11.65 6.03
C THR A 136 0.26 -11.03 5.10
N SER A 137 -0.95 -10.75 5.57
CA SER A 137 -1.95 -9.95 4.85
C SER A 137 -1.60 -8.45 4.86
N ALA A 138 -0.73 -8.01 5.80
CA ALA A 138 -0.13 -6.69 5.76
C ALA A 138 0.96 -6.66 4.68
N LYS A 139 0.68 -5.96 3.57
CA LYS A 139 1.47 -6.00 2.33
C LYS A 139 2.34 -4.76 2.12
N ILE A 140 3.41 -4.97 1.35
CA ILE A 140 4.29 -3.92 0.82
C ILE A 140 4.12 -3.97 -0.69
N GLN A 141 3.52 -2.93 -1.28
CA GLN A 141 3.36 -2.84 -2.74
C GLN A 141 4.53 -2.13 -3.38
N ILE A 142 4.94 -2.60 -4.54
CA ILE A 142 6.00 -2.01 -5.35
C ILE A 142 5.64 -2.06 -6.83
N HIS A 143 6.15 -1.11 -7.60
CA HIS A 143 6.17 -1.21 -9.05
C HIS A 143 7.31 -2.13 -9.51
N VAL A 144 7.21 -2.65 -10.75
CA VAL A 144 8.28 -3.45 -11.35
C VAL A 144 9.57 -2.63 -11.51
N GLY A 145 9.44 -1.34 -11.82
CA GLY A 145 10.56 -0.40 -11.91
C GLY A 145 10.88 0.07 -13.33
N GLY A 146 12.15 0.25 -13.65
CA GLY A 146 12.57 0.80 -14.93
C GLY A 146 12.66 -0.25 -16.06
N ALA A 147 12.40 0.14 -17.32
CA ALA A 147 12.54 -0.72 -18.49
C ALA A 147 13.99 -0.77 -19.05
N TYR A 148 14.80 0.25 -18.77
CA TYR A 148 16.23 0.32 -19.14
C TYR A 148 16.53 -0.01 -20.61
N GLY A 149 15.64 0.35 -21.52
CA GLY A 149 15.75 0.09 -22.97
C GLY A 149 15.36 -1.32 -23.41
N ASP A 150 15.15 -2.26 -22.49
CA ASP A 150 14.72 -3.63 -22.76
C ASP A 150 13.77 -4.13 -21.68
N LYS A 151 12.49 -4.04 -21.97
CA LYS A 151 11.41 -4.38 -21.03
C LYS A 151 11.48 -5.86 -20.59
N LYS A 152 11.77 -6.77 -21.53
CA LYS A 152 11.85 -8.20 -21.23
C LYS A 152 13.00 -8.52 -20.27
N LYS A 153 14.21 -8.01 -20.55
CA LYS A 153 15.35 -8.17 -19.65
C LYS A 153 15.12 -7.52 -18.29
N SER A 154 14.34 -6.43 -18.24
CA SER A 154 14.00 -5.78 -16.99
C SER A 154 13.06 -6.61 -16.12
N MET A 155 12.13 -7.34 -16.71
CA MET A 155 11.28 -8.31 -16.01
C MET A 155 12.08 -9.54 -15.55
N GLU A 156 12.95 -10.09 -16.40
CA GLU A 156 13.84 -11.19 -16.04
C GLU A 156 14.76 -10.81 -14.86
N ARG A 157 15.29 -9.60 -14.87
CA ARG A 157 16.10 -9.06 -13.75
C ARG A 157 15.27 -8.86 -12.47
N PHE A 158 14.01 -8.40 -12.59
CA PHE A 158 13.09 -8.34 -11.45
C PHE A 158 12.94 -9.72 -10.81
N VAL A 159 12.65 -10.73 -11.59
CA VAL A 159 12.51 -12.13 -11.13
C VAL A 159 13.80 -12.62 -10.44
N THR A 160 14.96 -12.37 -11.05
CA THR A 160 16.26 -12.74 -10.47
C THR A 160 16.48 -12.07 -9.12
N ARG A 161 16.30 -10.75 -9.05
CA ARG A 161 16.50 -9.94 -7.83
C ARG A 161 15.48 -10.24 -6.74
N PHE A 162 14.24 -10.55 -7.12
CA PHE A 162 13.23 -10.99 -6.15
C PHE A 162 13.68 -12.24 -5.38
N ASN A 163 14.31 -13.20 -6.05
CA ASN A 163 14.85 -14.42 -5.44
C ASN A 163 16.07 -14.18 -4.53
N GLU A 164 16.68 -12.98 -4.59
CA GLU A 164 17.78 -12.56 -3.70
C GLU A 164 17.27 -11.86 -2.43
N LEU A 165 15.96 -11.59 -2.32
CA LEU A 165 15.38 -10.91 -1.17
C LEU A 165 15.17 -11.86 0.00
N ASP A 166 15.26 -11.31 1.21
CA ASP A 166 14.96 -12.05 2.45
C ASP A 166 13.51 -12.53 2.49
N CYS A 167 13.24 -13.72 3.03
CA CYS A 167 11.90 -14.27 3.19
C CYS A 167 10.94 -13.33 3.95
N SER A 168 11.46 -12.53 4.91
CA SER A 168 10.68 -11.54 5.65
C SER A 168 10.11 -10.44 4.74
N ILE A 169 10.80 -10.13 3.65
CA ILE A 169 10.37 -9.19 2.62
C ILE A 169 9.42 -9.89 1.64
N VAL A 170 9.88 -11.00 1.04
CA VAL A 170 9.15 -11.72 -0.01
C VAL A 170 7.72 -12.05 0.39
N ARG A 171 7.48 -12.54 1.60
CA ARG A 171 6.15 -12.90 2.10
C ARG A 171 5.14 -11.74 2.15
N ARG A 172 5.65 -10.49 2.10
CA ARG A 172 4.84 -9.27 2.19
C ARG A 172 4.71 -8.52 0.87
N LEU A 173 5.55 -8.84 -0.12
CA LEU A 173 5.54 -8.11 -1.39
C LEU A 173 4.31 -8.42 -2.24
N VAL A 174 3.82 -7.39 -2.90
CA VAL A 174 2.90 -7.44 -4.03
C VAL A 174 3.41 -6.49 -5.11
N ILE A 175 3.19 -6.82 -6.39
CA ILE A 175 3.49 -5.93 -7.50
C ILE A 175 2.22 -5.25 -8.01
N GLU A 176 2.37 -4.02 -8.43
CA GLU A 176 1.32 -3.18 -8.98
C GLU A 176 1.54 -2.96 -10.48
N ASN A 177 0.47 -3.01 -11.28
CA ASN A 177 0.53 -2.57 -12.67
C ASN A 177 0.70 -1.05 -12.73
N ASP A 178 1.58 -0.55 -13.60
CA ASP A 178 1.87 0.87 -13.71
C ASP A 178 1.24 1.55 -14.95
N ASP A 179 1.18 2.87 -14.90
CA ASP A 179 0.53 3.72 -15.90
C ASP A 179 1.33 3.92 -17.20
N LYS A 180 2.55 3.32 -17.32
CA LYS A 180 3.48 3.61 -18.44
C LYS A 180 4.22 2.39 -18.99
N LEU A 181 4.88 1.64 -18.10
CA LEU A 181 5.88 0.66 -18.49
C LEU A 181 5.37 -0.77 -18.38
N PHE A 182 4.91 -1.17 -17.21
CA PHE A 182 4.54 -2.56 -16.92
C PHE A 182 3.05 -2.65 -16.58
N ASP A 183 2.26 -2.97 -17.59
CA ASP A 183 0.83 -3.17 -17.46
C ASP A 183 0.48 -4.48 -16.74
N LEU A 184 -0.80 -4.77 -16.60
CA LEU A 184 -1.29 -5.99 -15.98
C LEU A 184 -0.74 -7.26 -16.63
N LYS A 185 -0.64 -7.29 -17.98
CA LYS A 185 -0.10 -8.44 -18.71
C LYS A 185 1.34 -8.74 -18.29
N ASN A 186 2.18 -7.72 -18.16
CA ASN A 186 3.56 -7.88 -17.70
C ASN A 186 3.64 -8.34 -16.24
N SER A 187 2.77 -7.81 -15.39
CA SER A 187 2.68 -8.25 -13.99
C SER A 187 2.28 -9.73 -13.90
N LEU A 188 1.36 -10.19 -14.74
CA LEU A 188 0.97 -11.61 -14.85
C LEU A 188 2.12 -12.50 -15.34
N GLU A 189 2.94 -12.03 -16.29
CA GLU A 189 4.13 -12.74 -16.76
C GLU A 189 5.18 -12.91 -15.65
N ILE A 190 5.34 -11.91 -14.77
CA ILE A 190 6.20 -11.99 -13.57
C ILE A 190 5.58 -12.94 -12.54
N ASN A 191 4.28 -12.81 -12.24
CA ASN A 191 3.58 -13.67 -11.29
C ASN A 191 3.71 -15.16 -11.68
N ALA A 192 3.61 -15.50 -12.96
CA ALA A 192 3.75 -16.86 -13.45
C ALA A 192 5.10 -17.51 -13.09
N GLN A 193 6.15 -16.71 -12.86
CA GLN A 193 7.50 -17.20 -12.55
C GLN A 193 7.78 -17.27 -11.04
N ILE A 194 7.30 -16.29 -10.26
CA ILE A 194 7.66 -16.15 -8.84
C ILE A 194 6.46 -16.14 -7.88
N GLN A 195 5.25 -16.26 -8.40
CA GLN A 195 3.99 -16.31 -7.63
C GLN A 195 3.78 -15.12 -6.67
N ILE A 196 4.33 -13.95 -7.02
CA ILE A 196 4.09 -12.71 -6.29
C ILE A 196 2.65 -12.24 -6.57
N PRO A 197 1.83 -11.91 -5.55
CA PRO A 197 0.48 -11.41 -5.80
C PRO A 197 0.49 -10.08 -6.54
N ILE A 198 -0.54 -9.85 -7.35
CA ILE A 198 -0.70 -8.60 -8.10
C ILE A 198 -1.76 -7.74 -7.42
N LEU A 199 -1.36 -6.54 -6.99
CA LEU A 199 -2.26 -5.47 -6.64
C LEU A 199 -2.74 -4.82 -7.93
N PHE A 200 -4.06 -4.77 -8.13
CA PHE A 200 -4.64 -4.17 -9.31
C PHE A 200 -4.92 -2.69 -9.09
N ASP A 201 -4.15 -1.82 -9.74
CA ASP A 201 -4.50 -0.41 -9.83
C ASP A 201 -5.41 -0.17 -11.03
N VAL A 202 -6.65 0.21 -10.72
CA VAL A 202 -7.71 0.45 -11.72
C VAL A 202 -7.42 1.68 -12.55
N PHE A 203 -6.86 2.72 -11.94
CA PHE A 203 -6.56 3.97 -12.62
C PHE A 203 -5.39 3.80 -13.58
N HIS A 204 -4.32 3.13 -13.16
CA HIS A 204 -3.20 2.79 -14.03
C HIS A 204 -3.63 1.89 -15.19
N HIS A 205 -4.53 0.94 -14.95
CA HIS A 205 -5.04 0.06 -15.98
C HIS A 205 -5.82 0.81 -17.07
N LYS A 206 -6.61 1.82 -16.71
CA LYS A 206 -7.30 2.70 -17.68
C LYS A 206 -6.31 3.44 -18.58
N LEU A 207 -5.08 3.69 -18.11
CA LEU A 207 -4.04 4.44 -18.84
C LEU A 207 -3.07 3.55 -19.62
N ASN A 208 -2.86 2.31 -19.18
CA ASN A 208 -1.88 1.38 -19.75
C ASN A 208 -2.43 -0.06 -19.75
N ASN A 209 -3.14 -0.42 -20.82
CA ASN A 209 -3.80 -1.72 -20.97
C ASN A 209 -3.53 -2.29 -22.37
N SER A 210 -2.34 -2.83 -22.59
CA SER A 210 -1.97 -3.43 -23.88
C SER A 210 -2.71 -4.73 -24.20
N GLY A 211 -3.29 -5.38 -23.17
CA GLY A 211 -4.07 -6.60 -23.31
C GLY A 211 -5.53 -6.37 -23.65
N ASN A 212 -6.01 -5.12 -23.60
CA ASN A 212 -7.42 -4.73 -23.80
C ASN A 212 -8.42 -5.49 -22.91
N GLN A 213 -7.99 -5.92 -21.71
CA GLN A 213 -8.88 -6.56 -20.74
C GLN A 213 -9.88 -5.55 -20.17
N THR A 214 -11.11 -6.00 -19.95
CA THR A 214 -12.10 -5.23 -19.18
C THR A 214 -11.71 -5.18 -17.71
N THR A 215 -12.34 -4.29 -16.93
CA THR A 215 -12.17 -4.22 -15.48
C THR A 215 -12.47 -5.57 -14.83
N GLU A 216 -13.59 -6.20 -15.19
CA GLU A 216 -14.01 -7.50 -14.68
C GLU A 216 -12.98 -8.60 -14.98
N GLU A 217 -12.53 -8.73 -16.23
CA GLU A 217 -11.50 -9.70 -16.62
C GLU A 217 -10.20 -9.50 -15.84
N SER A 218 -9.81 -8.23 -15.65
CA SER A 218 -8.61 -7.86 -14.89
C SER A 218 -8.72 -8.27 -13.43
N PHE A 219 -9.87 -8.06 -12.80
CA PHE A 219 -10.16 -8.55 -11.45
C PHE A 219 -10.10 -10.07 -11.36
N GLN A 220 -10.70 -10.78 -12.32
CA GLN A 220 -10.64 -12.25 -12.36
C GLN A 220 -9.21 -12.78 -12.45
N LEU A 221 -8.37 -12.14 -13.25
CA LEU A 221 -6.96 -12.54 -13.41
C LEU A 221 -6.13 -12.23 -12.16
N THR A 222 -6.27 -11.04 -11.60
CA THR A 222 -5.49 -10.63 -10.43
C THR A 222 -5.91 -11.38 -9.17
N ALA A 223 -7.20 -11.62 -8.96
CA ALA A 223 -7.70 -12.37 -7.81
C ALA A 223 -7.09 -13.78 -7.73
N LYS A 224 -6.83 -14.44 -8.86
CA LYS A 224 -6.19 -15.77 -8.92
C LYS A 224 -4.73 -15.76 -8.46
N THR A 225 -4.08 -14.60 -8.40
CA THR A 225 -2.68 -14.48 -7.93
C THR A 225 -2.58 -14.42 -6.40
N TRP A 226 -3.71 -14.23 -5.70
CA TRP A 226 -3.77 -14.13 -4.24
C TRP A 226 -4.10 -15.48 -3.60
N ASN A 227 -3.37 -15.78 -2.52
CA ASN A 227 -3.72 -16.88 -1.63
C ASN A 227 -4.37 -16.30 -0.37
N GLU A 228 -5.68 -16.44 -0.24
CA GLU A 228 -6.46 -15.80 0.82
C GLU A 228 -5.94 -16.10 2.25
N LYS A 229 -5.48 -17.33 2.50
CA LYS A 229 -4.95 -17.73 3.81
C LYS A 229 -3.60 -17.07 4.13
N ARG A 230 -2.77 -16.80 3.12
CA ARG A 230 -1.46 -16.19 3.26
C ARG A 230 -1.53 -14.67 3.12
N ASP A 231 -2.28 -14.19 2.14
CA ASP A 231 -2.22 -12.82 1.65
C ASP A 231 -3.44 -11.98 2.03
N GLY A 232 -4.51 -12.62 2.55
CA GLY A 232 -5.81 -12.01 2.69
C GLY A 232 -6.54 -11.87 1.35
N VAL A 233 -7.68 -11.20 1.33
CA VAL A 233 -8.40 -10.88 0.09
C VAL A 233 -7.54 -9.96 -0.81
N PRO A 234 -7.77 -9.95 -2.13
CA PRO A 234 -7.03 -9.07 -3.04
C PRO A 234 -7.04 -7.61 -2.59
N MET A 235 -5.95 -6.90 -2.85
CA MET A 235 -5.85 -5.46 -2.69
C MET A 235 -5.97 -4.79 -4.05
N VAL A 236 -6.65 -3.65 -4.07
CA VAL A 236 -6.91 -2.84 -5.25
C VAL A 236 -6.63 -1.38 -4.93
N ASP A 237 -5.95 -0.69 -5.83
CA ASP A 237 -5.83 0.76 -5.77
C ASP A 237 -6.80 1.40 -6.76
N TYR A 238 -7.37 2.52 -6.37
CA TYR A 238 -8.32 3.28 -7.17
C TYR A 238 -8.09 4.78 -7.03
N SER A 239 -8.15 5.45 -8.15
CA SER A 239 -8.30 6.90 -8.22
C SER A 239 -9.28 7.28 -9.32
N SER A 240 -9.97 8.40 -9.14
CA SER A 240 -10.67 9.08 -10.22
C SER A 240 -9.67 9.98 -10.97
N GLN A 241 -9.93 10.21 -12.26
CA GLN A 241 -9.19 11.17 -13.07
C GLN A 241 -9.57 12.60 -12.67
N GLU A 242 -8.57 13.48 -12.51
CA GLU A 242 -8.82 14.90 -12.27
C GLU A 242 -9.52 15.52 -13.47
N PRO A 243 -10.73 16.12 -13.32
CA PRO A 243 -11.40 16.83 -14.39
C PRO A 243 -10.52 17.95 -14.93
N ASN A 244 -10.30 18.00 -16.24
CA ASN A 244 -9.43 18.98 -16.91
C ASN A 244 -7.93 18.89 -16.50
N GLY A 245 -7.54 17.87 -15.76
CA GLY A 245 -6.13 17.58 -15.42
C GLY A 245 -5.41 16.81 -16.52
N SER A 246 -4.10 16.58 -16.32
CA SER A 246 -3.34 15.68 -17.20
C SER A 246 -3.85 14.24 -17.08
N PRO A 247 -3.68 13.37 -18.10
CA PRO A 247 -4.23 12.01 -18.10
C PRO A 247 -3.80 11.11 -16.93
N ARG A 248 -2.79 11.50 -16.15
CA ARG A 248 -2.25 10.75 -15.01
C ARG A 248 -2.45 11.47 -13.68
N GLN A 249 -3.29 12.47 -13.66
CA GLN A 249 -3.50 13.29 -12.47
C GLN A 249 -4.65 12.71 -11.65
N HIS A 250 -4.32 12.27 -10.43
CA HIS A 250 -5.31 11.87 -9.44
C HIS A 250 -6.20 13.05 -9.06
N SER A 251 -7.49 12.79 -8.91
CA SER A 251 -8.49 13.79 -8.57
C SER A 251 -8.30 14.38 -7.17
N GLU A 252 -8.81 15.60 -6.98
CA GLU A 252 -8.87 16.24 -5.68
C GLU A 252 -9.88 15.55 -4.76
N THR A 253 -11.02 15.13 -5.31
CA THR A 253 -12.08 14.40 -4.63
C THR A 253 -12.58 13.25 -5.50
N ILE A 254 -13.17 12.22 -4.88
CA ILE A 254 -13.70 11.05 -5.57
C ILE A 254 -14.84 11.43 -6.54
N ASP A 255 -14.79 10.86 -7.74
CA ASP A 255 -15.93 10.81 -8.64
C ASP A 255 -16.84 9.65 -8.21
N ILE A 256 -18.00 10.00 -7.68
CA ILE A 256 -18.95 9.03 -7.12
C ILE A 256 -19.58 8.16 -8.20
N ASP A 257 -19.81 8.67 -9.39
CA ASP A 257 -20.42 7.91 -10.50
C ASP A 257 -19.42 6.89 -11.06
N ASP A 258 -18.14 7.28 -11.24
CA ASP A 258 -17.07 6.36 -11.66
C ASP A 258 -16.82 5.28 -10.60
N PHE A 259 -16.88 5.63 -9.32
CA PHE A 259 -16.72 4.66 -8.24
C PHE A 259 -17.93 3.71 -8.13
N ASP A 260 -19.16 4.19 -8.34
CA ASP A 260 -20.37 3.34 -8.37
C ASP A 260 -20.32 2.34 -9.54
N LEU A 261 -19.83 2.79 -10.69
CA LEU A 261 -19.62 1.93 -11.84
C LEU A 261 -18.60 0.82 -11.50
N LEU A 262 -17.46 1.16 -10.89
CA LEU A 262 -16.48 0.17 -10.44
C LEU A 262 -17.09 -0.86 -9.51
N LEU A 263 -17.90 -0.43 -8.53
CA LEU A 263 -18.56 -1.36 -7.61
C LEU A 263 -19.47 -2.35 -8.33
N LYS A 264 -20.17 -1.92 -9.39
CA LYS A 264 -21.03 -2.78 -10.22
C LYS A 264 -20.22 -3.73 -11.10
N GLU A 265 -19.19 -3.23 -11.80
CA GLU A 265 -18.33 -4.02 -12.67
C GLU A 265 -17.55 -5.10 -11.94
N THR A 266 -17.35 -4.92 -10.63
CA THR A 266 -16.57 -5.84 -9.80
C THR A 266 -17.41 -6.78 -8.95
N GLU A 267 -18.71 -6.87 -9.18
CA GLU A 267 -19.53 -7.93 -8.58
C GLU A 267 -19.28 -9.28 -9.30
N PRO A 268 -19.17 -10.40 -8.57
CA PRO A 268 -19.29 -10.57 -7.12
C PRO A 268 -17.96 -10.59 -6.35
N PHE A 269 -16.86 -10.04 -6.90
CA PHE A 269 -15.52 -10.15 -6.31
C PHE A 269 -15.42 -9.45 -4.95
N ASP A 270 -14.77 -10.11 -3.99
CA ASP A 270 -14.38 -9.49 -2.72
C ASP A 270 -12.92 -9.06 -2.76
N PHE A 271 -12.66 -7.83 -2.33
CA PHE A 271 -11.33 -7.21 -2.26
C PHE A 271 -11.34 -6.04 -1.28
N ASP A 272 -10.15 -5.60 -0.86
CA ASP A 272 -9.98 -4.37 -0.11
C ASP A 272 -9.44 -3.28 -1.03
N ILE A 273 -9.97 -2.05 -0.92
CA ILE A 273 -9.65 -0.96 -1.84
C ILE A 273 -8.99 0.23 -1.12
N MET A 274 -7.89 0.69 -1.68
CA MET A 274 -7.16 1.88 -1.27
C MET A 274 -7.46 3.02 -2.24
N LEU A 275 -7.95 4.13 -1.71
CA LEU A 275 -8.30 5.30 -2.52
C LEU A 275 -7.12 6.27 -2.60
N GLU A 276 -6.48 6.33 -3.75
CA GLU A 276 -5.38 7.26 -4.03
C GLU A 276 -5.89 8.63 -4.48
N ILE A 277 -6.74 9.24 -3.67
CA ILE A 277 -7.38 10.54 -3.93
C ILE A 277 -6.80 11.57 -2.98
N LYS A 278 -6.67 12.83 -3.43
CA LYS A 278 -5.90 13.85 -2.73
C LYS A 278 -6.53 14.30 -1.42
N ASP A 279 -7.86 14.33 -1.30
CA ASP A 279 -8.58 14.70 -0.07
C ASP A 279 -8.69 13.55 0.96
N LYS A 280 -8.07 12.39 0.66
CA LYS A 280 -7.81 11.25 1.58
C LYS A 280 -9.08 10.70 2.25
N GLU A 281 -9.18 10.80 3.59
CA GLU A 281 -10.29 10.30 4.39
C GLU A 281 -11.64 10.88 3.98
N LYS A 282 -11.68 12.09 3.42
CA LYS A 282 -12.93 12.73 3.00
C LYS A 282 -13.58 11.96 1.85
N SER A 283 -12.80 11.57 0.85
CA SER A 283 -13.25 10.68 -0.23
C SER A 283 -13.51 9.27 0.27
N ALA A 284 -12.70 8.75 1.19
CA ALA A 284 -12.89 7.42 1.75
C ALA A 284 -14.22 7.31 2.53
N ILE A 285 -14.64 8.34 3.27
CA ILE A 285 -15.93 8.39 3.95
C ILE A 285 -17.09 8.37 2.93
N LYS A 286 -17.02 9.16 1.84
CA LYS A 286 -18.03 9.13 0.77
C LYS A 286 -18.12 7.74 0.12
N ALA A 287 -16.98 7.12 -0.13
CA ALA A 287 -16.91 5.78 -0.72
C ALA A 287 -17.51 4.70 0.19
N ILE A 288 -17.27 4.76 1.51
CA ILE A 288 -17.90 3.87 2.50
C ILE A 288 -19.41 3.98 2.47
N ASP A 289 -19.95 5.19 2.42
CA ASP A 289 -21.39 5.42 2.39
C ASP A 289 -22.03 4.80 1.14
N LEU A 290 -21.39 4.98 -0.02
CA LEU A 290 -21.85 4.41 -1.28
C LEU A 290 -21.75 2.87 -1.26
N ALA A 291 -20.60 2.32 -0.91
CA ALA A 291 -20.38 0.88 -0.87
C ALA A 291 -21.28 0.18 0.17
N THR A 292 -21.65 0.87 1.26
CA THR A 292 -22.62 0.36 2.24
C THR A 292 -24.02 0.26 1.64
N LYS A 293 -24.45 1.28 0.88
CA LYS A 293 -25.75 1.27 0.16
C LYS A 293 -25.78 0.17 -0.91
N ALA A 294 -24.68 -0.05 -1.59
CA ALA A 294 -24.51 -1.11 -2.57
C ALA A 294 -24.36 -2.52 -1.95
N GLY A 295 -24.33 -2.64 -0.62
CA GLY A 295 -24.16 -3.94 0.07
C GLY A 295 -22.76 -4.56 -0.04
N ARG A 296 -21.76 -3.79 -0.47
CA ARG A 296 -20.39 -4.25 -0.73
C ARG A 296 -19.48 -4.23 0.50
N VAL A 297 -19.82 -3.50 1.54
CA VAL A 297 -19.04 -3.45 2.79
C VAL A 297 -19.39 -4.64 3.67
N HIS A 298 -18.38 -5.38 4.15
CA HIS A 298 -18.61 -6.49 5.07
C HIS A 298 -19.35 -6.02 6.32
N LYS A 299 -20.37 -6.75 6.72
CA LYS A 299 -21.06 -6.59 8.01
C LYS A 299 -20.17 -7.08 9.17
N LEU A 300 -18.91 -6.68 9.19
CA LEU A 300 -17.92 -7.11 10.19
C LEU A 300 -18.24 -6.68 11.63
N LEU A 301 -19.35 -5.96 11.88
CA LEU A 301 -19.54 -5.23 13.13
C LEU A 301 -20.96 -5.28 13.72
N LYS A 302 -21.81 -6.25 13.38
CA LYS A 302 -23.10 -6.33 14.11
C LYS A 302 -23.07 -7.23 15.37
N ASN A 303 -22.07 -8.10 15.54
CA ASN A 303 -22.11 -9.11 16.61
C ASN A 303 -21.04 -8.95 17.71
N ASP A 304 -20.01 -8.14 17.55
CA ASP A 304 -18.89 -8.10 18.50
C ASP A 304 -18.81 -6.79 19.34
N LEU A 305 -19.74 -5.84 19.19
CA LEU A 305 -19.84 -4.65 20.03
C LEU A 305 -20.79 -4.81 21.23
N ASN A 306 -21.42 -5.99 21.36
CA ASN A 306 -22.36 -6.32 22.44
C ASN A 306 -21.86 -7.44 23.36
N SER A 307 -20.57 -7.78 23.35
CA SER A 307 -19.97 -8.72 24.29
C SER A 307 -18.87 -8.09 25.14
#